data_8593d8f9089f22be1d025058a2db1459
#
_entry.id   8593d8f9089f22be1d025058a2db1459
#
_cell.length_a   1.000
_cell.length_b   1.000
_cell.length_c   1.000
_cell.angle_alpha   90.00
_cell.angle_beta   90.00
_cell.angle_gamma   90.00
#
_symmetry.space_group_name_H-M   'P 1'
#
loop_
_entity.id
_entity.type
_entity.pdbx_description
1 polymer ?
#
loop_
_entity_poly.entity_id
_entity_poly.type
_entity_poly.pdbx_seq_one_letter_code
_entity_poly.pdbx_strand_id
1 'polypeptide(L)'
;MMEAKNIMENRLFNMMGSEVVSGFSCKPVKLVPDKPIMHFKTHIFICGDERCGGAHKNENIAADLRDVLKEINLANGETRIKISRTGCFGACRFRSVANIYENTKTNGFEANNNIWLRNIHKYTKEKWIELFTALAQNKSIDDLDFKQVPMSEPSTYK
;
A
#
# COMPACT_ATOMS: atom_id res chain seq x y z
N MET A 1 -24.47 -3.07 -22.84
CA MET A 1 -25.60 -3.74 -22.20
C MET A 1 -25.53 -5.25 -22.36
N MET A 2 -25.34 -5.76 -23.58
CA MET A 2 -25.16 -7.21 -23.78
C MET A 2 -23.88 -7.74 -23.11
N GLU A 3 -22.81 -6.98 -23.17
CA GLU A 3 -21.56 -7.37 -22.52
C GLU A 3 -21.68 -7.51 -21.00
N ALA A 4 -22.37 -6.56 -20.36
CA ALA A 4 -22.61 -6.63 -18.92
C ALA A 4 -23.43 -7.85 -18.53
N LYS A 5 -24.45 -8.17 -19.31
CA LYS A 5 -25.28 -9.35 -19.10
C LYS A 5 -24.47 -10.64 -19.26
N ASN A 6 -23.65 -10.73 -20.31
CA ASN A 6 -22.78 -11.90 -20.55
C ASN A 6 -21.77 -12.08 -19.42
N ILE A 7 -21.18 -10.99 -18.91
CA ILE A 7 -20.27 -11.04 -17.78
C ILE A 7 -20.98 -11.60 -16.53
N MET A 8 -22.21 -11.16 -16.27
CA MET A 8 -23.00 -11.65 -15.13
C MET A 8 -23.35 -13.13 -15.27
N GLU A 9 -23.71 -13.59 -16.47
CA GLU A 9 -24.04 -15.00 -16.72
C GLU A 9 -22.86 -15.93 -16.57
N ASN A 10 -21.62 -15.42 -16.78
CA ASN A 10 -20.39 -16.19 -16.67
C ASN A 10 -19.75 -16.10 -15.30
N ARG A 11 -20.37 -15.43 -14.34
CA ARG A 11 -19.83 -15.31 -12.99
C ARG A 11 -20.06 -16.58 -12.20
N LEU A 12 -19.00 -17.00 -11.54
CA LEU A 12 -18.99 -18.15 -10.66
C LEU A 12 -18.58 -17.69 -9.26
N PHE A 13 -18.83 -18.54 -8.27
CA PHE A 13 -18.37 -18.29 -6.92
C PHE A 13 -17.19 -19.19 -6.61
N ASN A 14 -16.13 -18.62 -6.09
CA ASN A 14 -15.00 -19.40 -5.60
C ASN A 14 -15.31 -19.99 -4.21
N MET A 15 -14.36 -20.75 -3.68
CA MET A 15 -14.53 -21.39 -2.37
C MET A 15 -14.64 -20.40 -1.21
N MET A 16 -14.27 -19.12 -1.43
CA MET A 16 -14.41 -18.05 -0.45
C MET A 16 -15.77 -17.34 -0.56
N GLY A 17 -16.63 -17.76 -1.47
CA GLY A 17 -17.93 -17.11 -1.68
C GLY A 17 -17.88 -15.82 -2.50
N SER A 18 -16.73 -15.50 -3.09
CA SER A 18 -16.59 -14.30 -3.93
C SER A 18 -16.94 -14.62 -5.37
N GLU A 19 -17.56 -13.68 -6.06
CA GLU A 19 -17.82 -13.80 -7.49
C GLU A 19 -16.53 -13.75 -8.28
N VAL A 20 -16.38 -14.67 -9.22
CA VAL A 20 -15.24 -14.69 -10.16
C VAL A 20 -15.76 -14.96 -11.56
N VAL A 21 -15.06 -14.45 -12.56
CA VAL A 21 -15.38 -14.71 -13.97
C VAL A 21 -14.88 -16.10 -14.34
N SER A 22 -15.59 -16.77 -15.25
CA SER A 22 -15.13 -18.05 -15.78
C SER A 22 -13.69 -17.94 -16.32
N GLY A 23 -12.84 -18.90 -16.00
CA GLY A 23 -11.44 -18.89 -16.39
C GLY A 23 -10.50 -18.24 -15.37
N PHE A 24 -11.04 -17.55 -14.36
CA PHE A 24 -10.24 -17.03 -13.25
C PHE A 24 -10.43 -17.87 -12.00
N SER A 25 -9.37 -18.00 -11.22
CA SER A 25 -9.42 -18.69 -9.95
C SER A 25 -8.75 -17.87 -8.87
N CYS A 26 -9.32 -17.87 -7.69
CA CYS A 26 -8.66 -17.37 -6.50
C CYS A 26 -8.10 -18.54 -5.70
N LYS A 27 -7.11 -18.26 -4.88
CA LYS A 27 -6.56 -19.26 -3.99
C LYS A 27 -7.71 -19.81 -3.11
N PRO A 28 -7.97 -21.12 -3.14
CA PRO A 28 -9.09 -21.68 -2.41
C PRO A 28 -8.82 -21.67 -0.90
N VAL A 29 -9.54 -20.82 -0.19
CA VAL A 29 -9.52 -20.74 1.26
C VAL A 29 -10.96 -20.79 1.74
N LYS A 30 -11.23 -21.60 2.77
CA LYS A 30 -12.57 -21.71 3.32
C LYS A 30 -12.99 -20.38 3.92
N LEU A 31 -14.13 -19.87 3.49
CA LEU A 31 -14.68 -18.63 4.01
C LEU A 31 -15.25 -18.83 5.42
N VAL A 32 -14.88 -17.92 6.32
CA VAL A 32 -15.52 -17.75 7.62
C VAL A 32 -16.08 -16.33 7.64
N PRO A 33 -17.38 -16.13 7.40
CA PRO A 33 -17.94 -14.81 7.11
C PRO A 33 -17.71 -13.74 8.19
N ASP A 34 -17.73 -14.15 9.45
CA ASP A 34 -17.65 -13.23 10.58
C ASP A 34 -16.21 -13.01 11.07
N LYS A 35 -15.25 -13.67 10.45
CA LYS A 35 -13.84 -13.55 10.84
C LYS A 35 -13.16 -12.48 10.01
N PRO A 36 -12.53 -11.48 10.64
CA PRO A 36 -11.69 -10.54 9.89
C PRO A 36 -10.58 -11.28 9.16
N ILE A 37 -10.45 -11.03 7.87
CA ILE A 37 -9.45 -11.70 7.03
C ILE A 37 -8.13 -10.95 6.97
N MET A 38 -8.13 -9.72 7.43
CA MET A 38 -6.93 -8.89 7.33
C MET A 38 -6.91 -7.87 8.47
N HIS A 39 -5.73 -7.73 9.06
CA HIS A 39 -5.41 -6.62 9.94
C HIS A 39 -4.15 -5.92 9.46
N PHE A 40 -4.14 -4.61 9.51
CA PHE A 40 -2.95 -3.79 9.40
C PHE A 40 -3.14 -2.52 10.21
N LYS A 41 -2.08 -2.03 10.82
CA LYS A 41 -2.05 -0.71 11.43
C LYS A 41 -1.78 0.35 10.37
N THR A 42 -0.80 0.08 9.50
CA THR A 42 -0.31 0.98 8.47
C THR A 42 -0.32 0.27 7.13
N HIS A 43 -0.76 0.95 6.09
CA HIS A 43 -0.69 0.46 4.71
C HIS A 43 0.10 1.45 3.87
N ILE A 44 1.17 1.00 3.27
CA ILE A 44 2.02 1.82 2.40
C ILE A 44 1.79 1.39 0.96
N PHE A 45 1.40 2.34 0.13
CA PHE A 45 1.22 2.14 -1.31
C PHE A 45 2.42 2.72 -2.03
N ILE A 46 3.05 1.92 -2.87
CA ILE A 46 4.26 2.31 -3.59
C ILE A 46 3.99 2.26 -5.08
N CYS A 47 4.32 3.33 -5.77
CA CYS A 47 4.24 3.36 -7.23
C CYS A 47 5.26 2.36 -7.80
N GLY A 48 4.73 1.31 -8.45
CA GLY A 48 5.54 0.28 -9.10
C GLY A 48 5.41 0.30 -10.62
N ASP A 49 4.86 1.37 -11.17
CA ASP A 49 4.69 1.52 -12.61
C ASP A 49 6.04 1.69 -13.32
N GLU A 50 6.05 1.52 -14.63
CA GLU A 50 7.25 1.56 -15.46
C GLU A 50 8.08 2.82 -15.24
N ARG A 51 7.42 3.98 -15.09
CA ARG A 51 8.12 5.25 -14.86
C ARG A 51 8.84 5.35 -13.52
N CYS A 52 8.42 4.59 -12.54
CA CYS A 52 9.06 4.56 -11.23
C CYS A 52 9.92 3.31 -11.06
N GLY A 53 9.32 2.14 -11.24
CA GLY A 53 10.01 0.85 -11.09
C GLY A 53 11.10 0.65 -12.12
N GLY A 54 10.74 0.76 -13.40
CA GLY A 54 11.68 0.52 -14.49
C GLY A 54 12.78 1.58 -14.59
N ALA A 55 12.39 2.87 -14.50
CA ALA A 55 13.34 3.98 -14.65
C ALA A 55 14.40 4.02 -13.55
N HIS A 56 14.09 3.55 -12.36
CA HIS A 56 15.00 3.54 -11.21
C HIS A 56 15.50 2.15 -10.85
N LYS A 57 15.24 1.14 -11.72
CA LYS A 57 15.61 -0.26 -11.48
C LYS A 57 15.09 -0.77 -10.12
N ASN A 58 13.84 -0.46 -9.84
CA ASN A 58 13.21 -0.61 -8.55
C ASN A 58 11.93 -1.45 -8.63
N GLU A 59 11.84 -2.33 -9.61
CA GLU A 59 10.63 -3.11 -9.93
C GLU A 59 10.20 -4.02 -8.77
N ASN A 60 11.17 -4.47 -7.96
CA ASN A 60 10.93 -5.40 -6.87
C ASN A 60 10.86 -4.73 -5.50
N ILE A 61 10.76 -3.41 -5.45
CA ILE A 61 10.82 -2.69 -4.17
C ILE A 61 9.78 -3.17 -3.17
N ALA A 62 8.55 -3.43 -3.59
CA ALA A 62 7.51 -3.89 -2.69
C ALA A 62 7.84 -5.25 -2.07
N ALA A 63 8.39 -6.17 -2.84
CA ALA A 63 8.82 -7.47 -2.35
C ALA A 63 10.00 -7.34 -1.39
N ASP A 64 10.98 -6.53 -1.75
CA ASP A 64 12.17 -6.29 -0.91
C ASP A 64 11.79 -5.67 0.43
N LEU A 65 10.87 -4.72 0.43
CA LEU A 65 10.41 -4.08 1.67
C LEU A 65 9.57 -5.01 2.53
N ARG A 66 8.80 -5.91 1.93
CA ARG A 66 8.11 -6.95 2.70
C ARG A 66 9.09 -7.85 3.43
N ASP A 67 10.22 -8.16 2.82
CA ASP A 67 11.27 -8.95 3.45
C ASP A 67 11.92 -8.19 4.61
N VAL A 68 12.16 -6.89 4.45
CA VAL A 68 12.66 -6.04 5.53
C VAL A 68 11.67 -6.03 6.70
N LEU A 69 10.38 -5.90 6.43
CA LEU A 69 9.36 -5.92 7.48
C LEU A 69 9.33 -7.24 8.25
N LYS A 70 9.58 -8.36 7.57
CA LYS A 70 9.71 -9.67 8.24
C LYS A 70 10.94 -9.69 9.16
N GLU A 71 12.06 -9.15 8.72
CA GLU A 71 13.28 -9.08 9.51
C GLU A 71 13.10 -8.30 10.81
N ILE A 72 12.31 -7.24 10.79
CA ILE A 72 12.10 -6.37 11.95
C ILE A 72 10.79 -6.65 12.69
N ASN A 73 10.13 -7.76 12.37
CA ASN A 73 8.89 -8.22 13.02
C ASN A 73 7.70 -7.25 12.91
N LEU A 74 7.59 -6.54 11.79
CA LEU A 74 6.47 -5.65 11.49
C LEU A 74 5.58 -6.15 10.34
N ALA A 75 5.79 -7.38 9.91
CA ALA A 75 4.97 -7.99 8.86
C ALA A 75 3.66 -8.61 9.37
N ASN A 76 3.52 -8.76 10.67
CA ASN A 76 2.36 -9.36 11.32
C ASN A 76 2.11 -8.69 12.68
N GLY A 77 0.99 -9.04 13.32
CA GLY A 77 0.66 -8.55 14.66
C GLY A 77 -0.05 -7.21 14.67
N GLU A 78 -0.16 -6.63 15.84
CA GLU A 78 -0.93 -5.39 16.05
C GLU A 78 -0.39 -4.20 15.27
N THR A 79 0.93 -4.12 15.13
CA THR A 79 1.58 -3.00 14.42
C THR A 79 1.91 -3.32 12.97
N ARG A 80 1.28 -4.33 12.40
CA ARG A 80 1.56 -4.75 11.04
C ARG A 80 1.56 -3.60 10.05
N ILE A 81 2.63 -3.54 9.26
CA ILE A 81 2.74 -2.66 8.11
C ILE A 81 2.54 -3.49 6.85
N LYS A 82 1.55 -3.12 6.07
CA LYS A 82 1.26 -3.77 4.79
C LYS A 82 1.79 -2.91 3.66
N ILE A 83 2.43 -3.55 2.67
CA ILE A 83 2.93 -2.86 1.49
C ILE A 83 2.22 -3.40 0.26
N SER A 84 1.71 -2.49 -0.56
CA SER A 84 1.11 -2.80 -1.85
C SER A 84 1.74 -1.98 -2.95
N ARG A 85 1.98 -2.62 -4.08
CA ARG A 85 2.41 -1.93 -5.29
C ARG A 85 1.19 -1.40 -6.03
N THR A 86 1.27 -0.18 -6.52
CA THR A 86 0.21 0.44 -7.30
C THR A 86 0.69 0.79 -8.70
N GLY A 87 -0.23 1.20 -9.56
CA GLY A 87 0.10 1.89 -10.79
C GLY A 87 0.58 3.32 -10.52
N CYS A 88 0.59 4.15 -11.54
CA CYS A 88 1.06 5.54 -11.42
C CYS A 88 0.09 6.39 -10.59
N PHE A 89 0.64 7.15 -9.64
CA PHE A 89 -0.12 8.12 -8.86
C PHE A 89 -0.29 9.48 -9.57
N GLY A 90 0.31 9.65 -10.74
CA GLY A 90 0.33 10.96 -11.40
C GLY A 90 1.33 11.94 -10.78
N ALA A 91 2.19 11.47 -9.90
CA ALA A 91 3.19 12.29 -9.19
C ALA A 91 4.60 12.06 -9.74
N CYS A 92 4.74 11.81 -11.05
CA CYS A 92 6.01 11.44 -11.68
C CYS A 92 7.12 12.48 -11.49
N ARG A 93 6.76 13.74 -11.26
CA ARG A 93 7.73 14.81 -10.97
C ARG A 93 8.51 14.52 -9.68
N PHE A 94 7.90 13.80 -8.75
CA PHE A 94 8.47 13.50 -7.42
C PHE A 94 8.77 12.02 -7.23
N ARG A 95 8.81 11.28 -8.35
CA ARG A 95 9.00 9.83 -8.30
C ARG A 95 10.35 9.44 -7.68
N SER A 96 10.41 8.29 -7.07
CA SER A 96 9.28 7.41 -6.78
C SER A 96 8.54 7.90 -5.55
N VAL A 97 7.23 7.59 -5.50
CA VAL A 97 6.35 8.12 -4.46
C VAL A 97 5.74 6.98 -3.66
N ALA A 98 5.60 7.19 -2.37
CA ALA A 98 4.85 6.30 -1.49
C ALA A 98 3.75 7.09 -0.78
N ASN A 99 2.58 6.47 -0.65
CA ASN A 99 1.50 7.01 0.17
C ASN A 99 1.34 6.15 1.42
N ILE A 100 1.26 6.78 2.57
CA ILE A 100 1.07 6.14 3.86
C ILE A 100 -0.37 6.34 4.31
N TYR A 101 -1.06 5.23 4.55
CA TYR A 101 -2.40 5.20 5.11
C TYR A 101 -2.34 4.55 6.50
N GLU A 102 -2.89 5.21 7.49
CA GLU A 102 -3.03 4.65 8.84
C GLU A 102 -4.47 4.19 9.06
N ASN A 103 -4.63 3.00 9.61
CA ASN A 103 -5.96 2.42 9.84
C ASN A 103 -6.56 2.99 11.13
N THR A 104 -7.14 4.17 11.03
CA THR A 104 -7.69 4.89 12.17
C THR A 104 -8.97 4.26 12.74
N LYS A 105 -9.52 3.25 12.06
CA LYS A 105 -10.63 2.45 12.60
C LYS A 105 -10.18 1.38 13.58
N THR A 106 -8.88 1.14 13.69
CA THR A 106 -8.29 0.23 14.66
C THR A 106 -7.26 0.97 15.49
N ASN A 107 -5.98 0.69 15.29
CA ASN A 107 -4.89 1.27 16.06
C ASN A 107 -3.97 2.17 15.27
N GLY A 108 -4.43 2.68 14.12
CA GLY A 108 -3.67 3.61 13.31
C GLY A 108 -3.47 4.95 14.00
N PHE A 109 -2.35 5.61 13.70
CA PHE A 109 -2.00 6.91 14.25
C PHE A 109 -2.39 8.03 13.27
N GLU A 110 -3.39 8.80 13.64
CA GLU A 110 -3.99 9.83 12.77
C GLU A 110 -2.96 10.79 12.17
N ALA A 111 -1.97 11.21 12.95
CA ALA A 111 -0.96 12.15 12.50
C ALA A 111 -0.15 11.65 11.30
N ASN A 112 -0.07 10.34 11.12
CA ASN A 112 0.67 9.72 10.01
C ASN A 112 -0.24 9.27 8.86
N ASN A 113 -1.52 9.56 8.93
CA ASN A 113 -2.44 9.20 7.87
C ASN A 113 -2.31 10.14 6.67
N ASN A 114 -2.35 9.57 5.47
CA ASN A 114 -2.33 10.31 4.22
C ASN A 114 -1.05 11.15 4.03
N ILE A 115 0.10 10.56 4.33
CA ILE A 115 1.39 11.16 4.06
C ILE A 115 1.90 10.68 2.71
N TRP A 116 2.42 11.59 1.90
CA TRP A 116 2.98 11.31 0.58
C TRP A 116 4.47 11.59 0.60
N LEU A 117 5.27 10.52 0.54
CA LEU A 117 6.73 10.62 0.52
C LEU A 117 7.25 10.63 -0.92
N ARG A 118 8.25 11.48 -1.18
CA ARG A 118 8.86 11.61 -2.51
C ARG A 118 10.25 11.01 -2.54
N ASN A 119 10.70 10.68 -3.76
CA ASN A 119 12.06 10.20 -4.02
C ASN A 119 12.45 8.98 -3.20
N ILE A 120 11.50 8.09 -2.94
CA ILE A 120 11.73 6.91 -2.09
C ILE A 120 12.70 5.91 -2.71
N HIS A 121 12.93 5.98 -4.02
CA HIS A 121 13.94 5.15 -4.68
C HIS A 121 15.37 5.43 -4.19
N LYS A 122 15.58 6.59 -3.56
CA LYS A 122 16.87 6.98 -2.97
C LYS A 122 17.05 6.51 -1.55
N TYR A 123 16.02 5.92 -0.94
CA TYR A 123 16.12 5.45 0.44
C TYR A 123 17.04 4.25 0.55
N THR A 124 17.91 4.26 1.54
CA THR A 124 18.66 3.09 1.95
C THR A 124 17.77 2.15 2.75
N LYS A 125 18.23 0.92 2.96
CA LYS A 125 17.54 -0.03 3.84
C LYS A 125 17.35 0.55 5.24
N GLU A 126 18.37 1.21 5.76
CA GLU A 126 18.34 1.86 7.09
C GLU A 126 17.27 2.95 7.15
N LYS A 127 17.13 3.73 6.09
CA LYS A 127 16.11 4.79 6.00
C LYS A 127 14.70 4.20 6.03
N TRP A 128 14.49 3.09 5.32
CA TRP A 128 13.22 2.37 5.36
C TRP A 128 12.93 1.81 6.76
N ILE A 129 13.93 1.24 7.42
CA ILE A 129 13.78 0.72 8.79
C ILE A 129 13.43 1.85 9.76
N GLU A 130 14.06 3.01 9.61
CA GLU A 130 13.73 4.20 10.39
C GLU A 130 12.27 4.60 10.21
N LEU A 131 11.79 4.63 8.97
CA LEU A 131 10.39 4.92 8.67
C LEU A 131 9.44 3.91 9.30
N PHE A 132 9.68 2.63 9.08
CA PHE A 132 8.82 1.56 9.61
C PHE A 132 8.77 1.57 11.13
N THR A 133 9.91 1.78 11.77
CA THR A 133 10.01 1.85 13.22
C THR A 133 9.23 3.05 13.77
N ALA A 134 9.38 4.20 13.13
CA ALA A 134 8.65 5.41 13.51
C ALA A 134 7.13 5.21 13.39
N LEU A 135 6.68 4.59 12.29
CA LEU A 135 5.26 4.29 12.09
C LEU A 135 4.73 3.34 13.16
N ALA A 136 5.48 2.30 13.48
CA ALA A 136 5.07 1.32 14.50
C ALA A 136 5.02 1.93 15.90
N GLN A 137 5.88 2.90 16.19
CA GLN A 137 5.97 3.57 17.50
C GLN A 137 5.12 4.83 17.61
N ASN A 138 4.30 5.13 16.62
CA ASN A 138 3.46 6.32 16.57
C ASN A 138 4.25 7.63 16.70
N LYS A 139 5.40 7.68 16.07
CA LYS A 139 6.15 8.94 15.92
C LYS A 139 5.66 9.66 14.69
N SER A 140 5.43 10.96 14.80
CA SER A 140 4.99 11.76 13.67
C SER A 140 6.08 11.85 12.60
N ILE A 141 5.74 11.47 11.39
CA ILE A 141 6.66 11.54 10.25
C ILE A 141 6.99 13.00 9.91
N ASP A 142 6.08 13.93 10.18
CA ASP A 142 6.33 15.36 9.98
C ASP A 142 7.47 15.91 10.84
N ASP A 143 7.73 15.27 11.99
CA ASP A 143 8.80 15.67 12.91
C ASP A 143 10.15 15.03 12.56
N LEU A 144 10.19 14.19 11.53
CA LEU A 144 11.38 13.44 11.12
C LEU A 144 11.84 13.90 9.73
N ASP A 145 13.03 13.46 9.33
CA ASP A 145 13.63 13.82 8.05
C ASP A 145 13.12 12.95 6.90
N PHE A 146 11.84 13.10 6.58
CA PHE A 146 11.24 12.45 5.42
C PHE A 146 10.60 13.52 4.53
N LYS A 147 11.12 13.68 3.33
CA LYS A 147 10.62 14.68 2.39
C LYS A 147 9.30 14.25 1.78
N GLN A 148 8.34 15.16 1.81
CA GLN A 148 7.00 14.92 1.32
C GLN A 148 6.75 15.56 -0.04
N VAL A 149 5.76 15.03 -0.77
CA VAL A 149 5.29 15.63 -2.02
C VAL A 149 4.56 16.93 -1.68
N PRO A 150 4.93 18.06 -2.31
CA PRO A 150 4.19 19.31 -2.10
C PRO A 150 2.75 19.17 -2.58
N MET A 151 1.80 19.61 -1.77
CA MET A 151 0.38 19.59 -2.12
C MET A 151 -0.11 20.99 -2.43
N SER A 152 -1.03 21.07 -3.41
CA SER A 152 -1.66 22.37 -3.74
C SER A 152 -2.61 22.78 -2.62
N GLU A 153 -2.59 24.06 -2.29
CA GLU A 153 -3.55 24.64 -1.38
C GLU A 153 -4.90 24.83 -2.06
N PRO A 154 -6.04 24.65 -1.38
CA PRO A 154 -7.36 24.82 -1.99
C PRO A 154 -7.54 26.19 -2.66
N SER A 155 -6.94 27.24 -2.12
CA SER A 155 -7.00 28.58 -2.68
C SER A 155 -6.34 28.73 -4.05
N THR A 156 -5.50 27.76 -4.44
CA THR A 156 -4.79 27.76 -5.73
C THR A 156 -5.48 26.88 -6.79
N TYR A 157 -6.56 26.22 -6.45
CA TYR A 157 -7.30 25.39 -7.40
C TYR A 157 -7.99 26.27 -8.44
N LYS A 158 -7.91 25.84 -9.70
CA LYS A 158 -8.54 26.56 -10.83
C LYS A 158 -9.72 25.78 -11.38
#